data_f532ca597556685da84da9ee7340076f
#
_entry.id   f532ca597556685da84da9ee7340076f
#
_cell.length_a   1.000
_cell.length_b   1.000
_cell.length_c   1.000
_cell.angle_alpha   90.00
_cell.angle_beta   90.00
_cell.angle_gamma   90.00
#
_symmetry.space_group_name_H-M   'P 1'
#
loop_
_entity.id
_entity.type
_entity.pdbx_description
1 polymer ?
#
loop_
_entity_poly.entity_id
_entity_poly.type
_entity_poly.pdbx_seq_one_letter_code
_entity_poly.pdbx_strand_id
1 'polypeptide(L)'
;MRFIMPWPPTTLSPNARVHWSKLAKAKKAYRLDCAWTAISQGGRKINAKGLHVSLVFHPPTKRAIDLDNCLARFKAGIDGLVDVLQVDDSLWRLTIEKADQVGGFVEVKILDIDTA
;
A
#
# COMPACT_ATOMS: atom_id res chain seq x y z
N MET A 1 11.78 -4.26 -8.00
CA MET A 1 10.65 -3.37 -8.34
C MET A 1 10.43 -2.37 -7.22
N ARG A 2 10.12 -1.16 -7.61
CA ARG A 2 9.85 -0.05 -6.69
C ARG A 2 8.68 0.75 -7.22
N PHE A 3 7.73 1.07 -6.35
CA PHE A 3 6.56 1.86 -6.72
C PHE A 3 6.37 3.03 -5.75
N ILE A 4 5.93 4.15 -6.28
CA ILE A 4 5.49 5.31 -5.49
C ILE A 4 3.97 5.36 -5.58
N MET A 5 3.31 5.11 -4.45
CA MET A 5 1.86 5.08 -4.35
C MET A 5 1.33 6.38 -3.78
N PRO A 6 0.14 6.81 -4.18
CA PRO A 6 -0.48 7.98 -3.58
C PRO A 6 -0.75 7.74 -2.10
N TRP A 7 -0.71 8.81 -1.30
CA TRP A 7 -1.04 8.72 0.12
C TRP A 7 -2.51 8.29 0.28
N PRO A 8 -2.79 7.29 1.14
CA PRO A 8 -4.17 6.82 1.30
C PRO A 8 -5.05 7.92 1.91
N PRO A 9 -6.29 8.10 1.40
CA PRO A 9 -7.18 9.14 1.88
C PRO A 9 -7.58 8.94 3.36
N THR A 10 -7.91 10.03 4.04
CA THR A 10 -8.31 10.01 5.45
C THR A 10 -9.53 9.13 5.72
N THR A 11 -10.41 8.96 4.73
CA THR A 11 -11.58 8.06 4.80
C THR A 11 -11.19 6.62 5.16
N LEU A 12 -9.97 6.21 4.82
CA LEU A 12 -9.47 4.84 5.07
C LEU A 12 -8.79 4.71 6.43
N SER A 13 -8.72 5.79 7.22
CA SER A 13 -8.19 5.71 8.58
C SER A 13 -9.09 4.82 9.45
N PRO A 14 -8.53 3.94 10.29
CA PRO A 14 -9.34 3.11 11.18
C PRO A 14 -10.14 3.94 12.19
N ASN A 15 -9.76 5.20 12.42
CA ASN A 15 -10.45 6.12 13.33
C ASN A 15 -11.48 7.00 12.61
N ALA A 16 -11.60 6.91 11.30
CA ALA A 16 -12.57 7.71 10.55
C ALA A 16 -13.99 7.22 10.82
N ARG A 17 -14.88 8.16 11.13
CA ARG A 17 -16.31 7.87 11.30
C ARG A 17 -17.02 8.10 9.98
N VAL A 18 -17.10 7.05 9.17
CA VAL A 18 -17.63 7.11 7.81
C VAL A 18 -18.67 6.02 7.65
N HIS A 19 -19.76 6.37 6.96
CA HIS A 19 -20.78 5.38 6.61
C HIS A 19 -20.14 4.23 5.83
N TRP A 20 -20.56 2.99 6.08
CA TRP A 20 -19.96 1.80 5.48
C TRP A 20 -19.96 1.81 3.95
N SER A 21 -21.00 2.37 3.31
CA SER A 21 -21.08 2.45 1.86
C SER A 21 -20.02 3.41 1.28
N LYS A 22 -19.78 4.53 1.95
CA LYS A 22 -18.74 5.50 1.57
C LYS A 22 -17.35 4.90 1.79
N LEU A 23 -17.16 4.16 2.87
CA LEU A 23 -15.90 3.46 3.14
C LEU A 23 -15.63 2.41 2.06
N ALA A 24 -16.61 1.61 1.70
CA ALA A 24 -16.46 0.59 0.66
C ALA A 24 -16.07 1.21 -0.69
N LYS A 25 -16.68 2.33 -1.06
CA LYS A 25 -16.34 3.10 -2.26
C LYS A 25 -14.89 3.60 -2.22
N ALA A 26 -14.48 4.16 -1.08
CA ALA A 26 -13.12 4.68 -0.92
C ALA A 26 -12.07 3.58 -1.03
N LYS A 27 -12.33 2.42 -0.42
CA LYS A 27 -11.44 1.25 -0.52
C LYS A 27 -11.30 0.77 -1.95
N LYS A 28 -12.42 0.64 -2.66
CA LYS A 28 -12.43 0.21 -4.07
C LYS A 28 -11.67 1.20 -4.94
N ALA A 29 -11.90 2.49 -4.78
CA ALA A 29 -11.23 3.53 -5.54
C ALA A 29 -9.73 3.53 -5.31
N TYR A 30 -9.29 3.46 -4.05
CA TYR A 30 -7.87 3.47 -3.71
C TYR A 30 -7.17 2.19 -4.19
N ARG A 31 -7.81 1.04 -4.06
CA ARG A 31 -7.31 -0.24 -4.60
C ARG A 31 -7.05 -0.14 -6.09
N LEU A 32 -8.00 0.43 -6.83
CA LEU A 32 -7.88 0.61 -8.28
C LEU A 32 -6.78 1.61 -8.64
N ASP A 33 -6.69 2.72 -7.91
CA ASP A 33 -5.64 3.72 -8.11
C ASP A 33 -4.25 3.12 -7.92
N CYS A 34 -4.06 2.32 -6.86
CA CYS A 34 -2.78 1.68 -6.61
C CYS A 34 -2.45 0.62 -7.67
N ALA A 35 -3.44 -0.14 -8.14
CA ALA A 35 -3.24 -1.12 -9.21
C ALA A 35 -2.74 -0.41 -10.49
N TRP A 36 -3.45 0.61 -10.93
CA TRP A 36 -3.05 1.37 -12.13
C TRP A 36 -1.71 2.09 -11.95
N THR A 37 -1.45 2.65 -10.77
CA THR A 37 -0.18 3.28 -10.46
C THR A 37 0.97 2.28 -10.56
N ALA A 38 0.79 1.08 -10.01
CA ALA A 38 1.80 0.02 -10.10
C ALA A 38 2.07 -0.37 -11.56
N ILE A 39 1.01 -0.56 -12.36
CA ILE A 39 1.13 -0.89 -13.78
C ILE A 39 1.91 0.20 -14.52
N SER A 40 1.58 1.48 -14.28
CA SER A 40 2.25 2.60 -14.93
C SER A 40 3.73 2.70 -14.58
N GLN A 41 4.14 2.12 -13.46
CA GLN A 41 5.53 2.10 -13.00
C GLN A 41 6.22 0.76 -13.26
N GLY A 42 5.68 -0.06 -14.16
CA GLY A 42 6.30 -1.32 -14.57
C GLY A 42 5.84 -2.55 -13.79
N GLY A 43 4.82 -2.41 -12.95
CA GLY A 43 4.25 -3.53 -12.21
C GLY A 43 3.63 -4.57 -13.14
N ARG A 44 3.86 -5.84 -12.83
CA ARG A 44 3.36 -6.97 -13.61
C ARG A 44 3.29 -8.22 -12.74
N LYS A 45 2.63 -9.25 -13.24
CA LYS A 45 2.57 -10.55 -12.58
C LYS A 45 3.99 -11.06 -12.28
N ILE A 46 4.19 -11.51 -11.04
CA ILE A 46 5.42 -12.16 -10.59
C ILE A 46 5.11 -13.63 -10.36
N ASN A 47 5.92 -14.51 -10.92
CA ASN A 47 5.82 -15.94 -10.65
C ASN A 47 6.66 -16.27 -9.42
N ALA A 48 6.03 -16.23 -8.24
CA ALA A 48 6.71 -16.40 -6.95
C ALA A 48 5.82 -17.12 -5.95
N LYS A 49 6.45 -17.79 -4.98
CA LYS A 49 5.76 -18.41 -3.83
C LYS A 49 5.55 -17.42 -2.69
N GLY A 50 6.25 -16.33 -2.67
CA GLY A 50 6.16 -15.30 -1.66
C GLY A 50 7.00 -14.10 -2.02
N LEU A 51 6.79 -13.00 -1.30
CA LEU A 51 7.52 -11.76 -1.49
C LEU A 51 7.97 -11.20 -0.14
N HIS A 52 9.10 -10.52 -0.14
CA HIS A 52 9.44 -9.60 0.94
C HIS A 52 9.24 -8.17 0.44
N VAL A 53 8.29 -7.46 1.04
CA VAL A 53 7.88 -6.12 0.61
C VAL A 53 8.18 -5.12 1.70
N SER A 54 8.83 -4.02 1.33
CA SER A 54 9.08 -2.88 2.20
C SER A 54 8.09 -1.77 1.89
N LEU A 55 7.46 -1.24 2.92
CA LEU A 55 6.58 -0.07 2.83
C LEU A 55 7.20 1.05 3.66
N VAL A 56 7.53 2.16 3.02
CA VAL A 56 8.01 3.36 3.70
C VAL A 56 6.95 4.45 3.55
N PHE A 57 6.37 4.86 4.66
CA PHE A 57 5.29 5.85 4.70
C PHE A 57 5.90 7.25 4.84
N HIS A 58 5.61 8.12 3.86
CA HIS A 58 6.00 9.52 3.87
C HIS A 58 4.73 10.37 4.05
N PRO A 59 4.34 10.69 5.31
CA PRO A 59 3.12 11.44 5.56
C PRO A 59 3.12 12.80 4.86
N PRO A 60 1.93 13.33 4.49
CA PRO A 60 1.85 14.63 3.82
C PRO A 60 2.11 15.83 4.73
N THR A 61 2.02 15.65 6.06
CA THR A 61 2.26 16.70 7.05
C THR A 61 3.12 16.16 8.19
N LYS A 62 3.64 17.08 9.01
CA LYS A 62 4.42 16.72 10.21
C LYS A 62 3.54 16.25 11.38
N ARG A 63 2.23 16.17 11.19
CA ARG A 63 1.31 15.69 12.22
C ARG A 63 1.67 14.26 12.59
N ALA A 64 1.68 13.96 13.89
CA ALA A 64 1.96 12.62 14.36
C ALA A 64 0.91 11.63 13.85
N ILE A 65 1.39 10.50 13.34
CA ILE A 65 0.54 9.39 12.90
C ILE A 65 1.27 8.09 13.25
N ASP A 66 0.56 7.16 13.87
CA ASP A 66 1.14 5.89 14.27
C ASP A 66 1.41 5.00 13.06
N LEU A 67 2.45 4.21 13.12
CA LEU A 67 2.85 3.33 12.03
C LEU A 67 1.79 2.28 11.73
N ASP A 68 1.16 1.70 12.74
CA ASP A 68 0.06 0.75 12.57
C ASP A 68 -1.15 1.39 11.89
N ASN A 69 -1.43 2.66 12.17
CA ASN A 69 -2.48 3.43 11.50
C ASN A 69 -2.13 3.63 10.01
N CYS A 70 -0.88 3.95 9.70
CA CYS A 70 -0.41 4.05 8.31
C CYS A 70 -0.65 2.74 7.56
N LEU A 71 -0.29 1.62 8.16
CA LEU A 71 -0.47 0.31 7.54
C LEU A 71 -1.96 0.00 7.33
N ALA A 72 -2.81 0.26 8.32
CA ALA A 72 -4.24 0.03 8.22
C ALA A 72 -4.87 0.85 7.08
N ARG A 73 -4.47 2.12 6.95
CA ARG A 73 -4.93 3.00 5.87
C ARG A 73 -4.50 2.50 4.50
N PHE A 74 -3.34 1.85 4.41
CA PHE A 74 -2.77 1.38 3.15
C PHE A 74 -3.27 -0.01 2.74
N LYS A 75 -4.10 -0.68 3.53
CA LYS A 75 -4.53 -2.08 3.25
C LYS A 75 -5.16 -2.23 1.86
N ALA A 76 -6.01 -1.29 1.46
CA ALA A 76 -6.61 -1.32 0.12
C ALA A 76 -5.56 -1.15 -0.98
N GLY A 77 -4.46 -0.44 -0.71
CA GLY A 77 -3.32 -0.32 -1.62
C GLY A 77 -2.58 -1.64 -1.77
N ILE A 78 -2.41 -2.38 -0.68
CA ILE A 78 -1.84 -3.73 -0.72
C ILE A 78 -2.70 -4.62 -1.62
N ASP A 79 -4.02 -4.56 -1.48
CA ASP A 79 -4.94 -5.32 -2.32
C ASP A 79 -4.77 -4.97 -3.81
N GLY A 80 -4.56 -3.68 -4.11
CA GLY A 80 -4.27 -3.23 -5.47
C GLY A 80 -2.96 -3.78 -6.01
N LEU A 81 -1.93 -3.87 -5.17
CA LEU A 81 -0.66 -4.49 -5.53
C LEU A 81 -0.82 -5.99 -5.78
N VAL A 82 -1.61 -6.68 -4.96
CA VAL A 82 -1.94 -8.10 -5.18
C VAL A 82 -2.61 -8.31 -6.53
N ASP A 83 -3.53 -7.41 -6.90
CA ASP A 83 -4.21 -7.50 -8.21
C ASP A 83 -3.22 -7.48 -9.38
N VAL A 84 -2.13 -6.73 -9.25
CA VAL A 84 -1.12 -6.58 -10.31
C VAL A 84 -0.06 -7.68 -10.23
N LEU A 85 0.51 -7.89 -9.05
CA LEU A 85 1.64 -8.81 -8.87
C LEU A 85 1.21 -10.28 -8.84
N GLN A 86 -0.05 -10.55 -8.52
CA GLN A 86 -0.63 -11.90 -8.47
C GLN A 86 0.09 -12.83 -7.47
N VAL A 87 0.60 -12.26 -6.39
CA VAL A 87 1.12 -12.99 -5.24
C VAL A 87 0.29 -12.55 -4.04
N ASP A 88 -0.49 -13.46 -3.47
CA ASP A 88 -1.37 -13.15 -2.34
C ASP A 88 -0.59 -12.59 -1.15
N ASP A 89 -1.15 -11.59 -0.47
CA ASP A 89 -0.46 -10.93 0.64
C ASP A 89 -0.27 -11.83 1.86
N SER A 90 -1.02 -12.94 1.96
CA SER A 90 -0.76 -13.97 2.97
C SER A 90 0.63 -14.62 2.80
N LEU A 91 1.22 -14.49 1.64
CA LEU A 91 2.55 -15.01 1.30
C LEU A 91 3.63 -13.92 1.36
N TRP A 92 3.29 -12.73 1.80
CA TRP A 92 4.25 -11.63 1.93
C TRP A 92 4.87 -11.59 3.32
N ARG A 93 6.13 -11.18 3.36
CA ARG A 93 6.77 -10.66 4.57
C ARG A 93 6.83 -9.15 4.42
N LEU A 94 6.45 -8.42 5.46
CA LEU A 94 6.42 -6.95 5.42
C LEU A 94 7.50 -6.36 6.32
N THR A 95 8.21 -5.39 5.80
CA THR A 95 9.01 -4.45 6.57
C THR A 95 8.35 -3.09 6.42
N ILE A 96 8.00 -2.45 7.52
CA ILE A 96 7.31 -1.16 7.51
C ILE A 96 8.12 -0.11 8.24
N GLU A 97 8.11 1.10 7.73
CA GLU A 97 8.84 2.22 8.28
C GLU A 97 8.08 3.51 8.01
N LYS A 98 8.19 4.46 8.94
CA LYS A 98 7.70 5.81 8.74
C LYS A 98 8.91 6.73 8.52
N ALA A 99 8.93 7.45 7.40
CA ALA A 99 10.01 8.37 7.08
C ALA A 99 9.96 9.60 7.99
N ASP A 100 11.12 10.18 8.29
CA ASP A 100 11.24 11.41 9.08
C ASP A 100 10.80 12.64 8.29
N GLN A 101 10.82 12.56 6.98
CA GLN A 101 10.48 13.68 6.09
C GLN A 101 9.07 13.56 5.56
N VAL A 102 8.37 14.68 5.42
CA VAL A 102 7.06 14.73 4.78
C VAL A 102 7.19 14.47 3.28
N GLY A 103 6.13 13.96 2.66
CA GLY A 103 6.15 13.67 1.22
C GLY A 103 4.77 13.49 0.64
N GLY A 104 3.87 12.82 1.34
CA GLY A 104 2.53 12.53 0.86
C GLY A 104 2.47 11.35 -0.09
N PHE A 105 3.27 10.32 0.16
CA PHE A 105 3.28 9.09 -0.65
C PHE A 105 3.72 7.89 0.17
N VAL A 106 3.51 6.70 -0.38
CA VAL A 106 4.01 5.45 0.17
C VAL A 106 4.99 4.85 -0.83
N GLU A 107 6.22 4.63 -0.39
CA GLU A 107 7.21 3.94 -1.22
C GLU A 107 7.12 2.44 -0.99
N VAL A 108 6.91 1.69 -2.05
CA VAL A 108 6.83 0.23 -2.03
C VAL A 108 8.04 -0.34 -2.73
N LYS A 109 8.78 -1.21 -2.07
CA LYS A 109 9.91 -1.92 -2.67
C LYS A 109 9.72 -3.42 -2.52
N ILE A 110 9.91 -4.16 -3.60
CA ILE A 110 10.02 -5.61 -3.54
C ILE A 110 11.48 -5.93 -3.24
N LEU A 111 11.76 -6.33 -1.99
CA LEU A 111 13.13 -6.59 -1.52
C LEU A 111 13.62 -7.96 -1.93
N ASP A 112 12.73 -8.95 -1.96
CA ASP A 112 13.08 -10.31 -2.30
C ASP A 112 11.88 -11.03 -2.89
N ILE A 113 12.15 -11.95 -3.81
CA ILE A 113 11.16 -12.78 -4.48
C ILE A 113 11.51 -14.23 -4.20
N ASP A 114 10.61 -14.93 -3.46
CA ASP A 114 10.79 -16.34 -3.14
C ASP A 114 10.31 -17.17 -4.33
N THR A 115 11.23 -17.76 -5.07
CA THR A 115 10.91 -18.65 -6.19
C THR A 115 10.80 -20.10 -5.72
N ALA A 116 10.13 -20.91 -6.54
CA ALA A 116 9.94 -22.32 -6.22
C ALA A 116 11.25 -23.11 -6.16
#